data_126688f9c90a34418a15ec3acbf3670c
#
_entry.id   126688f9c90a34418a15ec3acbf3670c
#
_cell.length_a   1.000
_cell.length_b   1.000
_cell.length_c   1.000
_cell.angle_alpha   90.00
_cell.angle_beta   90.00
_cell.angle_gamma   90.00
#
_symmetry.space_group_name_H-M   'P 1'
#
loop_
_entity.id
_entity.type
_entity.pdbx_description
1 polymer ?
#
loop_
_entity_poly.entity_id
_entity_poly.type
_entity_poly.pdbx_seq_one_letter_code
_entity_poly.pdbx_strand_id
1 'polypeptide(L)'
;MNLVFGIIVGFLVLTTLVVLHELGHFFMAKKNGVKVNEFGIGFPPRAIAWIHLPKDQVEDFIKNLPEEEQNKLPLAKIRQKLKKNTKSNYLWVRFPKSEYAKPQQYLIFSLNYLPIGGFCAMDGESAADTKKGTFGATNFWQKTQILFGGVIMNWLTAIFIFTILAWTGMPQFLPNQFTIKDDAKMRVQPVIIQEVIKDSPAEKAGIKSQSQILRISENKDLSNAIDVLSPNTVIEFNNTHRGKSATYELITPTNEKYLATATLNPEGSTQPSLGVSMKGSDSQFLIHYTWSAPLVGLGTTAQLTKETFSGIGQLVANIFQGVTRQFSSDNHLKEEGKQQINKVSESVSGPVGIIGNLFPAFTSAGPTNLAFLAAVISISLACMNVLPIPALDGGRWLLIGVYKLRKKKLKKETEEKIVGRAFLALLALSLFITILDILKFTK
;
A
#
# COMPACT_ATOMS: atom_id res chain seq x y z
N MET A 1 13.99 -3.41 -14.51
CA MET A 1 13.77 -2.14 -13.77
C MET A 1 14.55 -2.23 -12.47
N ASN A 2 15.29 -1.17 -12.07
CA ASN A 2 16.26 -1.27 -10.98
C ASN A 2 15.56 -1.42 -9.61
N LEU A 3 16.10 -2.28 -8.73
CA LEU A 3 15.70 -2.47 -7.33
C LEU A 3 15.48 -1.12 -6.60
N VAL A 4 16.42 -0.20 -6.80
CA VAL A 4 16.37 1.16 -6.22
C VAL A 4 15.12 1.92 -6.63
N PHE A 5 14.69 1.84 -7.89
CA PHE A 5 13.46 2.48 -8.35
C PHE A 5 12.22 1.90 -7.64
N GLY A 6 12.13 0.58 -7.49
CA GLY A 6 11.04 -0.08 -6.77
C GLY A 6 10.98 0.35 -5.29
N ILE A 7 12.14 0.49 -4.64
CA ILE A 7 12.25 0.98 -3.26
C ILE A 7 11.73 2.42 -3.15
N ILE A 8 12.15 3.32 -4.05
CA ILE A 8 11.69 4.72 -4.06
C ILE A 8 10.18 4.79 -4.26
N VAL A 9 9.64 4.04 -5.21
CA VAL A 9 8.19 3.95 -5.45
C VAL A 9 7.47 3.43 -4.20
N GLY A 10 8.02 2.41 -3.54
CA GLY A 10 7.48 1.88 -2.29
C GLY A 10 7.37 2.93 -1.19
N PHE A 11 8.44 3.69 -0.96
CA PHE A 11 8.42 4.80 -0.01
C PHE A 11 7.38 5.87 -0.35
N LEU A 12 7.27 6.24 -1.63
CA LEU A 12 6.29 7.23 -2.08
C LEU A 12 4.86 6.74 -1.88
N VAL A 13 4.56 5.49 -2.22
CA VAL A 13 3.24 4.88 -2.02
C VAL A 13 2.89 4.83 -0.54
N LEU A 14 3.77 4.28 0.30
CA LEU A 14 3.53 4.19 1.75
C LEU A 14 3.32 5.57 2.38
N THR A 15 4.18 6.54 2.07
CA THR A 15 4.03 7.91 2.55
C THR A 15 2.69 8.50 2.13
N THR A 16 2.29 8.31 0.86
CA THR A 16 0.99 8.78 0.35
C THR A 16 -0.17 8.16 1.12
N LEU A 17 -0.16 6.85 1.36
CA LEU A 17 -1.23 6.15 2.08
C LEU A 17 -1.34 6.62 3.54
N VAL A 18 -0.21 6.87 4.21
CA VAL A 18 -0.20 7.41 5.57
C VAL A 18 -0.69 8.86 5.58
N VAL A 19 -0.26 9.70 4.64
CA VAL A 19 -0.75 11.09 4.52
C VAL A 19 -2.25 11.13 4.28
N LEU A 20 -2.80 10.23 3.47
CA LEU A 20 -4.25 10.11 3.26
C LEU A 20 -4.97 9.68 4.55
N HIS A 21 -4.39 8.77 5.32
CA HIS A 21 -4.89 8.40 6.65
C HIS A 21 -4.97 9.63 7.57
N GLU A 22 -3.88 10.39 7.69
CA GLU A 22 -3.81 11.61 8.50
C GLU A 22 -4.80 12.68 8.03
N LEU A 23 -5.05 12.78 6.71
CA LEU A 23 -6.10 13.65 6.16
C LEU A 23 -7.49 13.28 6.67
N GLY A 24 -7.75 12.00 6.91
CA GLY A 24 -9.00 11.54 7.53
C GLY A 24 -9.18 12.12 8.94
N HIS A 25 -8.15 12.05 9.77
CA HIS A 25 -8.13 12.68 11.10
C HIS A 25 -8.30 14.19 11.01
N PHE A 26 -7.57 14.84 10.11
CA PHE A 26 -7.64 16.28 9.86
C PHE A 26 -9.06 16.74 9.53
N PHE A 27 -9.72 16.09 8.56
CA PHE A 27 -11.08 16.46 8.16
C PHE A 27 -12.09 16.26 9.29
N MET A 28 -11.99 15.14 10.02
CA MET A 28 -12.90 14.85 11.12
C MET A 28 -12.65 15.74 12.34
N ALA A 29 -11.39 16.09 12.65
CA ALA A 29 -11.06 17.06 13.67
C ALA A 29 -11.68 18.43 13.35
N LYS A 30 -11.47 18.95 12.15
CA LYS A 30 -12.04 20.20 11.68
C LYS A 30 -13.56 20.20 11.71
N LYS A 31 -14.21 19.13 11.22
CA LYS A 31 -15.67 18.97 11.23
C LYS A 31 -16.25 19.03 12.66
N ASN A 32 -15.53 18.50 13.64
CA ASN A 32 -15.93 18.44 15.04
C ASN A 32 -15.44 19.63 15.87
N GLY A 33 -14.90 20.68 15.25
CA GLY A 33 -14.48 21.90 15.91
C GLY A 33 -13.20 21.77 16.73
N VAL A 34 -12.41 20.72 16.50
CA VAL A 34 -11.08 20.54 17.10
C VAL A 34 -10.06 21.32 16.31
N LYS A 35 -9.24 22.07 17.02
CA LYS A 35 -8.16 22.85 16.42
C LYS A 35 -7.02 21.92 16.00
N VAL A 36 -6.65 21.99 14.72
CA VAL A 36 -5.46 21.33 14.20
C VAL A 36 -4.33 22.34 14.16
N ASN A 37 -3.26 22.02 14.84
CA ASN A 37 -2.07 22.88 14.96
C ASN A 37 -1.15 22.68 13.77
N GLU A 38 -0.91 21.43 13.36
CA GLU A 38 -0.01 21.12 12.27
C GLU A 38 -0.47 19.87 11.53
N PHE A 39 -0.36 19.94 10.20
CA PHE A 39 -0.45 18.79 9.32
C PHE A 39 0.89 18.63 8.59
N GLY A 40 1.61 17.54 8.89
CA GLY A 40 2.96 17.31 8.39
C GLY A 40 3.04 16.11 7.44
N ILE A 41 3.76 16.30 6.33
CA ILE A 41 4.21 15.22 5.46
C ILE A 41 5.63 14.85 5.87
N GLY A 42 5.84 13.58 6.25
CA GLY A 42 7.08 13.13 6.87
C GLY A 42 7.21 13.55 8.35
N PHE A 43 8.29 13.13 9.01
CA PHE A 43 8.56 13.46 10.42
C PHE A 43 9.61 14.55 10.57
N PRO A 44 9.52 15.36 11.65
CA PRO A 44 10.49 16.42 11.96
C PRO A 44 11.95 15.94 11.90
N PRO A 45 12.90 16.86 11.64
CA PRO A 45 12.74 18.32 11.60
C PRO A 45 12.10 18.84 10.31
N ARG A 46 11.46 20.02 10.41
CA ARG A 46 10.80 20.67 9.27
C ARG A 46 11.83 21.12 8.23
N ALA A 47 11.54 20.79 6.96
CA ALA A 47 12.26 21.34 5.81
C ALA A 47 11.61 22.63 5.30
N ILE A 48 10.28 22.64 5.19
CA ILE A 48 9.49 23.79 4.74
C ILE A 48 8.18 23.78 5.51
N ALA A 49 7.72 24.97 5.92
CA ALA A 49 6.41 25.15 6.53
C ALA A 49 5.60 26.23 5.79
N TRP A 50 4.30 26.04 5.69
CA TRP A 50 3.33 27.02 5.22
C TRP A 50 2.33 27.30 6.34
N ILE A 51 2.18 28.58 6.71
CA ILE A 51 1.26 29.01 7.74
C ILE A 51 0.08 29.73 7.10
N HIS A 52 -1.10 29.37 7.50
CA HIS A 52 -2.35 29.96 7.05
C HIS A 52 -2.78 31.05 8.02
N LEU A 53 -2.59 32.30 7.63
CA LEU A 53 -2.79 33.49 8.46
C LEU A 53 -3.94 34.36 7.94
N PRO A 54 -4.80 34.93 8.84
CA PRO A 54 -5.64 36.06 8.48
C PRO A 54 -4.80 37.26 8.03
N LYS A 55 -5.22 37.96 7.00
CA LYS A 55 -4.46 39.06 6.39
C LYS A 55 -4.16 40.20 7.36
N ASP A 56 -5.09 40.52 8.25
CA ASP A 56 -4.96 41.52 9.31
C ASP A 56 -3.91 41.17 10.36
N GLN A 57 -3.60 39.88 10.54
CA GLN A 57 -2.63 39.40 11.54
C GLN A 57 -1.23 39.12 10.95
N VAL A 58 -1.06 39.19 9.63
CA VAL A 58 0.22 38.82 8.97
C VAL A 58 1.35 39.77 9.37
N GLU A 59 1.13 41.07 9.41
CA GLU A 59 2.17 42.05 9.77
C GLU A 59 2.58 41.91 11.25
N ASP A 60 1.62 41.73 12.15
CA ASP A 60 1.90 41.53 13.58
C ASP A 60 2.62 40.19 13.82
N PHE A 61 2.23 39.15 13.08
CA PHE A 61 2.94 37.86 13.12
C PHE A 61 4.41 38.00 12.69
N ILE A 62 4.68 38.73 11.59
CA ILE A 62 6.03 38.97 11.09
C ILE A 62 6.88 39.76 12.11
N LYS A 63 6.31 40.82 12.69
CA LYS A 63 7.01 41.66 13.71
C LYS A 63 7.40 40.87 14.96
N ASN A 64 6.62 39.86 15.32
CA ASN A 64 6.87 39.04 16.52
C ASN A 64 7.86 37.86 16.24
N LEU A 65 8.35 37.70 15.00
CA LEU A 65 9.40 36.75 14.69
C LEU A 65 10.78 37.29 15.06
N PRO A 66 11.76 36.43 15.43
CA PRO A 66 13.16 36.82 15.54
C PRO A 66 13.66 37.47 14.24
N GLU A 67 14.56 38.46 14.35
CA GLU A 67 15.10 39.14 13.17
C GLU A 67 15.71 38.21 12.13
N GLU A 68 16.38 37.16 12.57
CA GLU A 68 16.97 36.14 11.70
C GLU A 68 15.90 35.46 10.82
N GLU A 69 14.72 35.17 11.35
CA GLU A 69 13.62 34.57 10.60
C GLU A 69 12.89 35.58 9.73
N GLN A 70 12.77 36.84 10.17
CA GLN A 70 12.21 37.93 9.35
C GLN A 70 13.03 38.12 8.08
N ASN A 71 14.36 38.08 8.18
CA ASN A 71 15.29 38.24 7.06
C ASN A 71 15.21 37.08 6.02
N LYS A 72 14.78 35.90 6.44
CA LYS A 72 14.55 34.74 5.56
C LYS A 72 13.23 34.82 4.77
N LEU A 73 12.31 35.72 5.18
CA LEU A 73 11.01 35.86 4.55
C LEU A 73 11.07 36.78 3.31
N PRO A 74 10.34 36.44 2.24
CA PRO A 74 10.20 37.31 1.09
C PRO A 74 9.18 38.42 1.38
N LEU A 75 9.49 39.33 2.31
CA LEU A 75 8.59 40.36 2.86
C LEU A 75 7.95 41.22 1.76
N ALA A 76 8.71 41.60 0.72
CA ALA A 76 8.18 42.38 -0.40
C ALA A 76 7.04 41.63 -1.13
N LYS A 77 7.21 40.31 -1.36
CA LYS A 77 6.17 39.48 -2.01
C LYS A 77 4.94 39.28 -1.09
N ILE A 78 5.17 39.13 0.21
CA ILE A 78 4.11 38.97 1.20
C ILE A 78 3.26 40.27 1.24
N ARG A 79 3.90 41.44 1.37
CA ARG A 79 3.23 42.73 1.35
C ARG A 79 2.51 43.04 0.04
N GLN A 80 3.07 42.65 -1.10
CA GLN A 80 2.40 42.73 -2.38
C GLN A 80 1.13 41.87 -2.44
N LYS A 81 1.15 40.67 -1.88
CA LYS A 81 -0.03 39.79 -1.79
C LYS A 81 -1.10 40.36 -0.83
N LEU A 82 -0.68 41.01 0.28
CA LEU A 82 -1.61 41.68 1.20
C LEU A 82 -2.36 42.79 0.53
N LYS A 83 -1.72 43.57 -0.35
CA LYS A 83 -2.32 44.67 -1.10
C LYS A 83 -3.27 44.20 -2.24
N LYS A 84 -3.11 42.96 -2.72
CA LYS A 84 -4.02 42.40 -3.73
C LYS A 84 -5.41 42.17 -3.14
N ASN A 85 -6.43 42.80 -3.77
CA ASN A 85 -7.82 42.59 -3.41
C ASN A 85 -8.31 41.22 -3.86
N THR A 86 -7.99 40.19 -3.09
CA THR A 86 -8.45 38.80 -3.32
C THR A 86 -9.64 38.52 -2.42
N LYS A 87 -10.61 37.73 -2.91
CA LYS A 87 -11.80 37.30 -2.13
C LYS A 87 -11.47 36.57 -0.81
N SER A 88 -10.24 36.10 -0.64
CA SER A 88 -9.81 35.41 0.59
C SER A 88 -9.28 36.40 1.62
N ASN A 89 -9.79 36.33 2.84
CA ASN A 89 -9.28 37.05 4.00
C ASN A 89 -8.04 36.44 4.63
N TYR A 90 -7.51 35.36 4.04
CA TYR A 90 -6.36 34.60 4.54
C TYR A 90 -5.22 34.62 3.53
N LEU A 91 -3.99 34.49 4.05
CA LEU A 91 -2.76 34.38 3.27
C LEU A 91 -1.92 33.19 3.72
N TRP A 92 -1.36 32.46 2.75
CA TRP A 92 -0.34 31.45 2.98
C TRP A 92 1.05 32.09 3.00
N VAL A 93 1.74 31.99 4.11
CA VAL A 93 3.12 32.46 4.27
C VAL A 93 4.05 31.27 4.37
N ARG A 94 5.04 31.21 3.48
CA ARG A 94 6.06 30.15 3.45
C ARG A 94 7.23 30.51 4.35
N PHE A 95 7.60 29.58 5.22
CA PHE A 95 8.78 29.67 6.06
C PHE A 95 9.76 28.55 5.72
N PRO A 96 11.02 28.83 5.36
CA PRO A 96 12.07 27.84 5.31
C PRO A 96 12.53 27.55 6.76
N LYS A 97 12.51 26.28 7.18
CA LYS A 97 13.06 25.79 8.47
C LYS A 97 12.54 26.44 9.75
N SER A 98 11.29 26.87 9.82
CA SER A 98 10.80 27.60 10.98
C SER A 98 10.49 26.66 12.17
N GLU A 99 11.34 26.67 13.20
CA GLU A 99 11.06 26.12 14.53
C GLU A 99 10.17 27.06 15.37
N TYR A 100 10.09 28.35 14.97
CA TYR A 100 9.45 29.43 15.71
C TYR A 100 7.95 29.60 15.46
N ALA A 101 7.39 28.91 14.47
CA ALA A 101 5.96 28.89 14.30
C ALA A 101 5.34 28.16 15.49
N LYS A 102 4.92 28.92 16.51
CA LYS A 102 4.21 28.36 17.66
C LYS A 102 2.93 27.70 17.17
N PRO A 103 2.78 26.37 17.29
CA PRO A 103 1.66 25.62 16.71
C PRO A 103 0.30 26.05 17.23
N GLN A 104 0.26 26.71 18.37
CA GLN A 104 -0.97 27.00 19.12
C GLN A 104 -1.84 28.13 18.56
N GLN A 105 -1.37 28.91 17.59
CA GLN A 105 -2.16 30.03 17.04
C GLN A 105 -2.70 29.80 15.63
N TYR A 106 -1.95 29.14 14.76
CA TYR A 106 -2.24 29.03 13.33
C TYR A 106 -2.07 27.60 12.82
N LEU A 107 -2.84 27.24 11.80
CA LEU A 107 -2.66 25.97 11.12
C LEU A 107 -1.37 26.01 10.29
N ILE A 108 -0.51 25.05 10.54
CA ILE A 108 0.75 24.85 9.83
C ILE A 108 0.62 23.62 8.93
N PHE A 109 1.02 23.75 7.66
CA PHE A 109 1.34 22.64 6.80
C PHE A 109 2.85 22.52 6.66
N SER A 110 3.43 21.36 6.96
CA SER A 110 4.86 21.16 6.90
C SER A 110 5.27 20.01 5.99
N LEU A 111 6.39 20.22 5.30
CA LEU A 111 7.15 19.16 4.66
C LEU A 111 8.42 18.95 5.48
N ASN A 112 8.67 17.72 5.89
CA ASN A 112 9.73 17.38 6.82
C ASN A 112 10.86 16.59 6.14
N TYR A 113 12.05 16.59 6.76
CA TYR A 113 13.24 15.94 6.19
C TYR A 113 13.17 14.42 6.18
N LEU A 114 12.46 13.81 7.13
CA LEU A 114 12.25 12.37 7.12
C LEU A 114 11.00 12.05 6.28
N PRO A 115 11.14 11.63 5.00
CA PRO A 115 10.02 11.52 4.08
C PRO A 115 9.22 10.22 4.29
N ILE A 116 9.04 9.80 5.53
CA ILE A 116 8.33 8.59 5.91
C ILE A 116 7.09 8.99 6.69
N GLY A 117 5.91 8.64 6.17
CA GLY A 117 4.66 8.88 6.86
C GLY A 117 4.20 10.33 6.87
N GLY A 118 3.40 10.67 7.86
CA GLY A 118 2.83 11.99 8.10
C GLY A 118 2.26 12.06 9.50
N PHE A 119 1.72 13.22 9.88
CA PHE A 119 1.03 13.38 11.15
C PHE A 119 0.03 14.54 11.10
N CYS A 120 -0.99 14.45 11.95
CA CYS A 120 -1.98 15.49 12.19
C CYS A 120 -1.98 15.86 13.67
N ALA A 121 -1.25 16.91 14.05
CA ALA A 121 -1.17 17.38 15.44
C ALA A 121 -2.41 18.19 15.79
N MET A 122 -3.23 17.67 16.69
CA MET A 122 -4.44 18.31 17.20
C MET A 122 -4.17 19.00 18.54
N ASP A 123 -4.95 20.00 18.87
CA ASP A 123 -4.86 20.64 20.19
C ASP A 123 -5.51 19.74 21.26
N GLY A 124 -4.83 19.56 22.38
CA GLY A 124 -5.31 18.76 23.50
C GLY A 124 -5.63 17.33 23.10
N GLU A 125 -4.65 16.60 22.57
CA GLU A 125 -4.82 15.22 22.10
C GLU A 125 -5.19 14.24 23.22
N SER A 126 -4.89 14.55 24.48
CA SER A 126 -5.34 13.71 25.59
C SER A 126 -6.86 13.80 25.80
N ALA A 127 -7.50 12.66 26.06
CA ALA A 127 -8.91 12.59 26.41
C ALA A 127 -9.25 13.34 27.72
N ALA A 128 -8.24 13.70 28.51
CA ALA A 128 -8.37 14.44 29.78
C ALA A 128 -8.47 15.96 29.56
N ASP A 129 -8.11 16.51 28.42
CA ASP A 129 -8.16 17.94 28.13
C ASP A 129 -9.62 18.42 28.05
N THR A 130 -9.95 19.48 28.78
CA THR A 130 -11.34 20.01 28.84
C THR A 130 -11.51 21.38 28.18
N LYS A 131 -10.41 21.97 27.66
CA LYS A 131 -10.45 23.28 27.01
C LYS A 131 -11.24 23.21 25.71
N LYS A 132 -12.14 24.16 25.49
CA LYS A 132 -12.92 24.26 24.24
C LYS A 132 -12.00 24.28 23.00
N GLY A 133 -12.33 23.49 22.00
CA GLY A 133 -11.53 23.36 20.77
C GLY A 133 -10.46 22.27 20.83
N THR A 134 -10.30 21.55 21.96
CA THR A 134 -9.39 20.41 22.09
C THR A 134 -10.08 19.08 21.79
N PHE A 135 -9.30 18.06 21.43
CA PHE A 135 -9.81 16.69 21.24
C PHE A 135 -10.47 16.18 22.53
N GLY A 136 -9.85 16.42 23.69
CA GLY A 136 -10.36 15.96 24.99
C GLY A 136 -11.72 16.53 25.35
N ALA A 137 -12.03 17.77 24.93
CA ALA A 137 -13.32 18.43 25.19
C ALA A 137 -14.48 17.89 24.33
N THR A 138 -14.20 17.13 23.26
CA THR A 138 -15.23 16.57 22.39
C THR A 138 -16.01 15.44 23.09
N ASN A 139 -17.25 15.22 22.67
CA ASN A 139 -18.03 14.10 23.14
C ASN A 139 -17.53 12.76 22.56
N PHE A 140 -18.03 11.63 23.08
CA PHE A 140 -17.57 10.30 22.66
C PHE A 140 -17.78 10.04 21.15
N TRP A 141 -18.92 10.48 20.59
CA TRP A 141 -19.24 10.31 19.18
C TRP A 141 -18.28 11.11 18.27
N GLN A 142 -17.97 12.34 18.69
CA GLN A 142 -16.99 13.17 18.01
C GLN A 142 -15.58 12.55 18.06
N LYS A 143 -15.17 12.03 19.24
CA LYS A 143 -13.92 11.27 19.39
C LYS A 143 -13.88 10.06 18.46
N THR A 144 -15.00 9.31 18.37
CA THR A 144 -15.13 8.18 17.45
C THR A 144 -14.92 8.61 15.99
N GLN A 145 -15.61 9.68 15.56
CA GLN A 145 -15.45 10.19 14.20
C GLN A 145 -14.01 10.61 13.91
N ILE A 146 -13.34 11.26 14.85
CA ILE A 146 -11.96 11.72 14.67
C ILE A 146 -11.01 10.53 14.60
N LEU A 147 -11.07 9.59 15.55
CA LEU A 147 -10.18 8.43 15.60
C LEU A 147 -10.38 7.48 14.41
N PHE A 148 -11.63 7.24 13.99
CA PHE A 148 -11.89 6.41 12.81
C PHE A 148 -11.79 7.16 11.48
N GLY A 149 -11.55 8.47 11.50
CA GLY A 149 -11.39 9.28 10.30
C GLY A 149 -10.29 8.79 9.38
N GLY A 150 -9.13 8.43 9.95
CA GLY A 150 -7.99 7.87 9.21
C GLY A 150 -8.31 6.48 8.62
N VAL A 151 -8.93 5.62 9.42
CA VAL A 151 -9.37 4.28 8.99
C VAL A 151 -10.33 4.36 7.80
N ILE A 152 -11.34 5.22 7.89
CA ILE A 152 -12.34 5.44 6.83
C ILE A 152 -11.64 5.96 5.57
N MET A 153 -10.69 6.89 5.70
CA MET A 153 -9.96 7.42 4.55
C MET A 153 -9.15 6.34 3.84
N ASN A 154 -8.52 5.42 4.57
CA ASN A 154 -7.81 4.30 3.96
C ASN A 154 -8.76 3.34 3.23
N TRP A 155 -9.94 3.03 3.77
CA TRP A 155 -10.95 2.25 3.04
C TRP A 155 -11.44 2.98 1.79
N LEU A 156 -11.72 4.28 1.87
CA LEU A 156 -12.12 5.08 0.71
C LEU A 156 -11.03 5.11 -0.35
N THR A 157 -9.77 5.19 0.05
CA THR A 157 -8.62 5.12 -0.87
C THR A 157 -8.57 3.77 -1.57
N ALA A 158 -8.75 2.66 -0.86
CA ALA A 158 -8.80 1.33 -1.45
C ALA A 158 -9.98 1.17 -2.43
N ILE A 159 -11.18 1.62 -2.05
CA ILE A 159 -12.37 1.60 -2.92
C ILE A 159 -12.09 2.39 -4.21
N PHE A 160 -11.49 3.58 -4.08
CA PHE A 160 -11.16 4.43 -5.22
C PHE A 160 -10.16 3.74 -6.16
N ILE A 161 -9.09 3.17 -5.62
CA ILE A 161 -8.07 2.47 -6.42
C ILE A 161 -8.69 1.24 -7.10
N PHE A 162 -9.45 0.41 -6.38
CA PHE A 162 -10.10 -0.76 -6.98
C PHE A 162 -11.17 -0.38 -8.00
N THR A 163 -11.87 0.74 -7.84
CA THR A 163 -12.79 1.26 -8.86
C THR A 163 -12.04 1.60 -10.15
N ILE A 164 -10.90 2.29 -10.05
CA ILE A 164 -10.05 2.59 -11.21
C ILE A 164 -9.53 1.30 -11.84
N LEU A 165 -9.04 0.35 -11.04
CA LEU A 165 -8.59 -0.95 -11.53
C LEU A 165 -9.71 -1.73 -12.21
N ALA A 166 -10.93 -1.70 -11.69
CA ALA A 166 -12.08 -2.32 -12.32
C ALA A 166 -12.40 -1.71 -13.70
N TRP A 167 -12.21 -0.41 -13.90
CA TRP A 167 -12.35 0.23 -15.22
C TRP A 167 -11.19 -0.07 -16.17
N THR A 168 -9.94 -0.06 -15.65
CA THR A 168 -8.73 -0.18 -16.49
C THR A 168 -8.26 -1.60 -16.69
N GLY A 169 -8.72 -2.53 -15.87
CA GLY A 169 -8.33 -3.93 -15.84
C GLY A 169 -7.89 -4.36 -14.46
N MET A 170 -8.73 -5.09 -13.76
CA MET A 170 -8.49 -5.61 -12.42
C MET A 170 -7.87 -7.01 -12.51
N PRO A 171 -6.68 -7.22 -11.91
CA PRO A 171 -6.09 -8.55 -11.82
C PRO A 171 -6.93 -9.46 -10.90
N GLN A 172 -7.00 -10.74 -11.22
CA GLN A 172 -7.66 -11.74 -10.37
C GLN A 172 -6.61 -12.40 -9.45
N PHE A 173 -6.56 -11.97 -8.19
CA PHE A 173 -5.65 -12.53 -7.18
C PHE A 173 -6.32 -13.55 -6.24
N LEU A 174 -7.66 -13.50 -6.13
CA LEU A 174 -8.41 -14.41 -5.30
C LEU A 174 -9.26 -15.35 -6.18
N PRO A 175 -9.34 -16.65 -5.86
CA PRO A 175 -10.18 -17.60 -6.61
C PRO A 175 -11.65 -17.17 -6.69
N ASN A 176 -12.17 -16.59 -5.60
CA ASN A 176 -13.56 -16.12 -5.46
C ASN A 176 -13.63 -14.59 -5.36
N GLN A 177 -12.81 -13.88 -6.15
CA GLN A 177 -12.80 -12.41 -6.13
C GLN A 177 -14.18 -11.86 -6.50
N PHE A 178 -14.63 -10.86 -5.73
CA PHE A 178 -15.92 -10.24 -5.96
C PHE A 178 -16.05 -9.76 -7.41
N THR A 179 -17.10 -10.20 -8.08
CA THR A 179 -17.36 -9.89 -9.50
C THR A 179 -18.84 -9.73 -9.77
N ILE A 180 -19.18 -8.86 -10.70
CA ILE A 180 -20.54 -8.71 -11.25
C ILE A 180 -20.50 -9.31 -12.65
N LYS A 181 -21.01 -10.55 -12.79
CA LYS A 181 -20.87 -11.38 -14.00
C LYS A 181 -21.42 -10.71 -15.26
N ASP A 182 -22.52 -9.97 -15.12
CA ASP A 182 -23.22 -9.34 -16.26
C ASP A 182 -22.43 -8.19 -16.90
N ASP A 183 -21.45 -7.62 -16.18
CA ASP A 183 -20.60 -6.52 -16.66
C ASP A 183 -19.12 -6.93 -16.77
N ALA A 184 -18.75 -8.12 -16.29
CA ALA A 184 -17.37 -8.59 -16.28
C ALA A 184 -16.91 -8.98 -17.69
N LYS A 185 -15.95 -8.24 -18.25
CA LYS A 185 -15.30 -8.55 -19.53
C LYS A 185 -13.87 -9.00 -19.27
N MET A 186 -13.63 -10.30 -19.46
CA MET A 186 -12.29 -10.86 -19.29
C MET A 186 -11.44 -10.54 -20.51
N ARG A 187 -10.27 -9.92 -20.29
CA ARG A 187 -9.24 -9.75 -21.31
C ARG A 187 -8.02 -10.56 -20.91
N VAL A 188 -7.61 -11.44 -21.80
CA VAL A 188 -6.36 -12.17 -21.70
C VAL A 188 -5.25 -11.23 -22.14
N GLN A 189 -4.19 -11.07 -21.34
CA GLN A 189 -3.01 -10.34 -21.81
C GLN A 189 -2.28 -11.19 -22.85
N PRO A 190 -1.91 -10.60 -24.00
CA PRO A 190 -1.20 -11.34 -25.02
C PRO A 190 0.18 -11.77 -24.52
N VAL A 191 0.54 -13.02 -24.78
CA VAL A 191 1.90 -13.52 -24.54
C VAL A 191 2.75 -13.12 -25.74
N ILE A 192 3.64 -12.14 -25.54
CA ILE A 192 4.47 -11.56 -26.59
C ILE A 192 5.90 -12.07 -26.45
N ILE A 193 6.47 -12.55 -27.54
CA ILE A 193 7.89 -12.93 -27.62
C ILE A 193 8.73 -11.66 -27.62
N GLN A 194 9.55 -11.46 -26.59
CA GLN A 194 10.48 -10.32 -26.51
C GLN A 194 11.72 -10.55 -27.37
N GLU A 195 12.36 -11.69 -27.15
CA GLU A 195 13.60 -12.05 -27.82
C GLU A 195 13.57 -13.53 -28.25
N VAL A 196 14.21 -13.82 -29.34
CA VAL A 196 14.48 -15.17 -29.84
C VAL A 196 15.97 -15.43 -29.69
N ILE A 197 16.32 -16.49 -28.98
CA ILE A 197 17.70 -16.86 -28.71
C ILE A 197 18.33 -17.39 -30.01
N LYS A 198 19.52 -16.94 -30.33
CA LYS A 198 20.29 -17.38 -31.51
C LYS A 198 20.54 -18.89 -31.46
N ASP A 199 20.47 -19.54 -32.60
CA ASP A 199 20.64 -20.99 -32.81
C ASP A 199 19.62 -21.87 -32.07
N SER A 200 18.55 -21.25 -31.53
CA SER A 200 17.46 -21.97 -30.82
C SER A 200 16.46 -22.64 -31.78
N PRO A 201 15.62 -23.58 -31.26
CA PRO A 201 14.50 -24.11 -32.00
C PRO A 201 13.54 -23.04 -32.53
N ALA A 202 13.33 -21.96 -31.79
CA ALA A 202 12.49 -20.85 -32.18
C ALA A 202 13.03 -20.11 -33.41
N GLU A 203 14.33 -19.80 -33.43
CA GLU A 203 14.95 -19.16 -34.57
C GLU A 203 14.88 -20.03 -35.81
N LYS A 204 15.21 -21.33 -35.69
CA LYS A 204 15.14 -22.30 -36.79
C LYS A 204 13.74 -22.45 -37.33
N ALA A 205 12.71 -22.31 -36.52
CA ALA A 205 11.31 -22.34 -36.93
C ALA A 205 10.80 -21.01 -37.51
N GLY A 206 11.64 -19.97 -37.57
CA GLY A 206 11.25 -18.66 -38.12
C GLY A 206 10.33 -17.84 -37.19
N ILE A 207 10.34 -18.12 -35.90
CA ILE A 207 9.58 -17.34 -34.92
C ILE A 207 10.20 -15.94 -34.81
N LYS A 208 9.36 -14.91 -34.96
CA LYS A 208 9.80 -13.50 -34.95
C LYS A 208 9.62 -12.89 -33.56
N SER A 209 10.58 -12.06 -33.14
CA SER A 209 10.43 -11.21 -31.95
C SER A 209 9.22 -10.28 -32.10
N GLN A 210 8.64 -9.85 -30.98
CA GLN A 210 7.43 -9.03 -30.89
C GLN A 210 6.14 -9.71 -31.42
N SER A 211 6.20 -10.98 -31.83
CA SER A 211 5.01 -11.74 -32.16
C SER A 211 4.25 -12.19 -30.91
N GLN A 212 2.94 -12.18 -30.97
CA GLN A 212 2.06 -12.76 -29.94
C GLN A 212 1.82 -14.25 -30.24
N ILE A 213 1.89 -15.11 -29.22
CA ILE A 213 1.52 -16.51 -29.32
C ILE A 213 0.02 -16.62 -29.01
N LEU A 214 -0.75 -17.17 -29.94
CA LEU A 214 -2.19 -17.35 -29.79
C LEU A 214 -2.54 -18.76 -29.31
N ARG A 215 -2.03 -19.78 -29.99
CA ARG A 215 -2.29 -21.19 -29.70
C ARG A 215 -1.05 -22.04 -29.89
N ILE A 216 -1.04 -23.20 -29.25
CA ILE A 216 0.02 -24.20 -29.36
C ILE A 216 -0.61 -25.57 -29.58
N SER A 217 -0.03 -26.39 -30.45
CA SER A 217 -0.46 -27.77 -30.71
C SER A 217 0.73 -28.68 -30.97
N GLU A 218 0.57 -29.97 -30.68
CA GLU A 218 1.50 -31.02 -31.15
C GLU A 218 1.35 -31.24 -32.67
N ASN A 219 0.20 -30.94 -33.22
CA ASN A 219 -0.15 -31.22 -34.61
C ASN A 219 0.02 -29.96 -35.49
N LYS A 220 0.46 -30.16 -36.71
CA LYS A 220 0.63 -29.08 -37.69
C LYS A 220 -0.65 -28.39 -38.12
N ASP A 221 -1.76 -29.11 -38.06
CA ASP A 221 -3.12 -28.65 -38.43
C ASP A 221 -3.83 -27.91 -37.26
N LEU A 222 -3.14 -27.70 -36.14
CA LEU A 222 -3.70 -27.15 -34.92
C LEU A 222 -4.88 -27.93 -34.33
N SER A 223 -5.04 -29.21 -34.71
CA SER A 223 -6.00 -30.08 -34.03
C SER A 223 -5.60 -30.25 -32.57
N ASN A 224 -6.56 -30.11 -31.66
CA ASN A 224 -6.32 -30.07 -30.20
C ASN A 224 -5.39 -28.93 -29.75
N ALA A 225 -5.40 -27.79 -30.45
CA ALA A 225 -4.59 -26.63 -30.02
C ALA A 225 -5.07 -26.07 -28.68
N ILE A 226 -4.12 -25.74 -27.84
CA ILE A 226 -4.31 -25.09 -26.53
C ILE A 226 -4.19 -23.59 -26.73
N ASP A 227 -5.16 -22.82 -26.25
CA ASP A 227 -5.07 -21.35 -26.22
C ASP A 227 -4.00 -20.91 -25.24
N VAL A 228 -3.12 -20.00 -25.67
CA VAL A 228 -2.05 -19.46 -24.84
C VAL A 228 -2.56 -18.30 -24.01
N LEU A 229 -2.86 -18.60 -22.77
CA LEU A 229 -3.41 -17.62 -21.82
C LEU A 229 -2.33 -16.98 -20.94
N SER A 230 -1.16 -17.62 -20.80
CA SER A 230 -0.03 -17.14 -20.00
C SER A 230 1.30 -17.67 -20.52
N PRO A 231 2.45 -17.07 -20.20
CA PRO A 231 3.77 -17.64 -20.48
C PRO A 231 3.95 -19.03 -19.88
N ASN A 232 3.38 -19.31 -18.69
CA ASN A 232 3.45 -20.63 -18.06
C ASN A 232 2.77 -21.71 -18.90
N THR A 233 1.67 -21.40 -19.60
CA THR A 233 1.05 -22.34 -20.54
C THR A 233 2.05 -22.79 -21.60
N VAL A 234 2.86 -21.86 -22.13
CA VAL A 234 3.89 -22.16 -23.13
C VAL A 234 5.03 -22.97 -22.51
N ILE A 235 5.48 -22.59 -21.31
CA ILE A 235 6.60 -23.26 -20.62
C ILE A 235 6.22 -24.70 -20.25
N GLU A 236 5.04 -24.90 -19.68
CA GLU A 236 4.54 -26.22 -19.27
C GLU A 236 4.36 -27.12 -20.48
N PHE A 237 3.69 -26.64 -21.54
CA PHE A 237 3.55 -27.37 -22.79
C PHE A 237 4.91 -27.78 -23.38
N ASN A 238 5.83 -26.82 -23.49
CA ASN A 238 7.15 -27.08 -24.05
C ASN A 238 8.01 -28.04 -23.20
N ASN A 239 7.83 -28.03 -21.89
CA ASN A 239 8.56 -28.94 -20.99
C ASN A 239 8.00 -30.38 -21.06
N THR A 240 6.68 -30.55 -21.24
CA THR A 240 6.06 -31.86 -21.40
C THR A 240 6.30 -32.47 -22.79
N HIS A 241 6.67 -31.63 -23.79
CA HIS A 241 6.87 -32.06 -25.18
C HIS A 241 8.33 -31.93 -25.65
N ARG A 242 9.29 -31.93 -24.71
CA ARG A 242 10.73 -31.90 -25.06
C ARG A 242 11.11 -33.01 -26.03
N GLY A 243 11.92 -32.69 -27.04
CA GLY A 243 12.34 -33.59 -28.10
C GLY A 243 11.28 -33.83 -29.20
N LYS A 244 10.06 -33.31 -29.04
CA LYS A 244 8.99 -33.42 -30.04
C LYS A 244 8.82 -32.12 -30.82
N SER A 245 8.05 -32.18 -31.91
CA SER A 245 7.66 -31.00 -32.68
C SER A 245 6.42 -30.34 -32.04
N ALA A 246 6.42 -29.02 -31.98
CA ALA A 246 5.30 -28.21 -31.53
C ALA A 246 5.00 -27.11 -32.54
N THR A 247 3.73 -26.89 -32.83
CA THR A 247 3.26 -25.87 -33.78
C THR A 247 2.64 -24.73 -33.01
N TYR A 248 3.07 -23.53 -33.31
CA TYR A 248 2.64 -22.27 -32.68
C TYR A 248 1.87 -21.46 -33.70
N GLU A 249 0.67 -21.02 -33.37
CA GLU A 249 -0.06 -19.99 -34.11
C GLU A 249 0.35 -18.64 -33.52
N LEU A 250 0.96 -17.77 -34.34
CA LEU A 250 1.48 -16.49 -33.94
C LEU A 250 0.86 -15.37 -34.78
N ILE A 251 0.86 -14.16 -34.19
CA ILE A 251 0.46 -12.94 -34.89
C ILE A 251 1.55 -11.88 -34.75
N THR A 252 1.94 -11.27 -35.86
CA THR A 252 2.93 -10.20 -35.88
C THR A 252 2.34 -8.89 -35.37
N PRO A 253 3.17 -7.87 -35.02
CA PRO A 253 2.69 -6.52 -34.71
C PRO A 253 1.87 -5.87 -35.84
N THR A 254 2.09 -6.31 -37.09
CA THR A 254 1.31 -5.89 -38.27
C THR A 254 -0.01 -6.63 -38.45
N ASN A 255 -0.40 -7.44 -37.46
CA ASN A 255 -1.64 -8.22 -37.44
C ASN A 255 -1.71 -9.38 -38.48
N GLU A 256 -0.56 -9.84 -38.95
CA GLU A 256 -0.46 -11.00 -39.84
C GLU A 256 -0.30 -12.29 -39.03
N LYS A 257 -1.20 -13.26 -39.27
CA LYS A 257 -1.12 -14.58 -38.64
C LYS A 257 -0.19 -15.50 -39.41
N TYR A 258 0.61 -16.26 -38.70
CA TYR A 258 1.49 -17.27 -39.29
C TYR A 258 1.65 -18.47 -38.33
N LEU A 259 2.01 -19.61 -38.92
CA LEU A 259 2.32 -20.83 -38.17
C LEU A 259 3.83 -21.05 -38.16
N ALA A 260 4.38 -21.45 -37.02
CA ALA A 260 5.77 -21.86 -36.90
C ALA A 260 5.80 -23.24 -36.20
N THR A 261 6.48 -24.21 -36.82
CA THR A 261 6.69 -25.52 -36.20
C THR A 261 8.13 -25.65 -35.78
N ALA A 262 8.35 -25.79 -34.48
CA ALA A 262 9.66 -25.94 -33.87
C ALA A 262 9.84 -27.36 -33.32
N THR A 263 11.00 -27.96 -33.53
CA THR A 263 11.42 -29.19 -32.80
C THR A 263 12.09 -28.76 -31.51
N LEU A 264 11.45 -29.06 -30.39
CA LEU A 264 11.91 -28.64 -29.06
C LEU A 264 13.20 -29.35 -28.66
N ASN A 265 14.07 -28.69 -27.91
CA ASN A 265 15.28 -29.31 -27.37
C ASN A 265 14.93 -30.50 -26.46
N PRO A 266 15.69 -31.62 -26.54
CA PRO A 266 15.41 -32.82 -25.77
C PRO A 266 15.57 -32.63 -24.27
N GLU A 267 15.05 -33.56 -23.51
CA GLU A 267 15.23 -33.63 -22.06
C GLU A 267 16.72 -33.85 -21.74
N GLY A 268 17.21 -33.13 -20.72
CA GLY A 268 18.67 -33.13 -20.37
C GLY A 268 19.51 -32.08 -21.12
N SER A 269 18.95 -31.36 -22.10
CA SER A 269 19.66 -30.21 -22.71
C SER A 269 19.83 -29.08 -21.73
N THR A 270 21.01 -28.45 -21.70
CA THR A 270 21.27 -27.22 -20.94
C THR A 270 20.61 -25.99 -21.54
N GLN A 271 20.11 -26.10 -22.79
CA GLN A 271 19.42 -25.02 -23.46
C GLN A 271 17.89 -25.04 -23.19
N PRO A 272 17.24 -23.86 -23.23
CA PRO A 272 15.78 -23.75 -23.12
C PRO A 272 15.07 -24.60 -24.18
N SER A 273 13.89 -25.15 -23.85
CA SER A 273 13.13 -26.03 -24.76
C SER A 273 12.83 -25.41 -26.12
N LEU A 274 12.36 -24.16 -26.14
CA LEU A 274 12.04 -23.40 -27.36
C LEU A 274 13.07 -22.31 -27.66
N GLY A 275 13.59 -21.64 -26.64
CA GLY A 275 14.58 -20.58 -26.79
C GLY A 275 13.98 -19.19 -27.12
N VAL A 276 12.92 -18.84 -26.41
CA VAL A 276 12.31 -17.49 -26.47
C VAL A 276 12.24 -16.86 -25.08
N SER A 277 12.43 -15.54 -25.02
CA SER A 277 12.03 -14.72 -23.87
C SER A 277 10.63 -14.17 -24.14
N MET A 278 9.73 -14.32 -23.18
CA MET A 278 8.34 -13.92 -23.33
C MET A 278 7.98 -12.84 -22.33
N LYS A 279 7.13 -11.91 -22.77
CA LYS A 279 6.45 -10.94 -21.94
C LYS A 279 4.97 -11.32 -21.90
N GLY A 280 4.46 -11.46 -20.72
CA GLY A 280 3.06 -11.77 -20.43
C GLY A 280 2.94 -11.89 -18.92
N SER A 281 1.74 -11.93 -18.40
CA SER A 281 1.52 -12.16 -16.97
C SER A 281 1.08 -13.59 -16.73
N ASP A 282 1.80 -14.31 -15.90
CA ASP A 282 1.48 -15.71 -15.55
C ASP A 282 0.17 -15.86 -14.78
N SER A 283 -0.33 -14.77 -14.24
CA SER A 283 -1.43 -14.81 -13.30
C SER A 283 -2.65 -14.00 -13.71
N GLN A 284 -2.75 -13.42 -14.97
CA GLN A 284 -3.70 -12.33 -14.99
C GLN A 284 -4.57 -12.25 -16.22
N PHE A 285 -5.70 -12.90 -16.05
CA PHE A 285 -6.90 -12.38 -16.65
C PHE A 285 -7.19 -11.01 -16.04
N LEU A 286 -7.13 -9.95 -16.84
CA LEU A 286 -7.63 -8.66 -16.44
C LEU A 286 -9.13 -8.63 -16.68
N ILE A 287 -9.88 -8.36 -15.64
CA ILE A 287 -11.33 -8.24 -15.72
C ILE A 287 -11.66 -6.75 -15.76
N HIS A 288 -12.31 -6.34 -16.82
CA HIS A 288 -12.81 -4.98 -17.00
C HIS A 288 -14.28 -4.90 -16.69
N TYR A 289 -14.67 -3.85 -16.02
CA TYR A 289 -16.06 -3.51 -15.71
C TYR A 289 -16.38 -2.12 -16.26
N THR A 290 -17.65 -1.85 -16.51
CA THR A 290 -18.11 -0.53 -16.99
C THR A 290 -18.87 0.22 -15.89
N TRP A 291 -20.19 0.08 -15.85
CA TRP A 291 -21.05 0.74 -14.87
C TRP A 291 -20.89 0.18 -13.45
N SER A 292 -20.53 -1.08 -13.35
CA SER A 292 -20.42 -1.78 -12.06
C SER A 292 -19.06 -1.57 -11.35
N ALA A 293 -18.10 -0.92 -11.99
CA ALA A 293 -16.76 -0.73 -11.42
C ALA A 293 -16.75 -0.14 -9.99
N PRO A 294 -17.56 0.86 -9.61
CA PRO A 294 -17.62 1.35 -8.23
C PRO A 294 -18.13 0.29 -7.24
N LEU A 295 -19.11 -0.53 -7.66
CA LEU A 295 -19.62 -1.63 -6.84
C LEU A 295 -18.58 -2.74 -6.67
N VAL A 296 -17.83 -3.05 -7.74
CA VAL A 296 -16.72 -3.99 -7.68
C VAL A 296 -15.61 -3.48 -6.78
N GLY A 297 -15.27 -2.19 -6.85
CA GLY A 297 -14.32 -1.55 -5.94
C GLY A 297 -14.72 -1.68 -4.47
N LEU A 298 -15.99 -1.40 -4.17
CA LEU A 298 -16.56 -1.55 -2.82
C LEU A 298 -16.57 -3.02 -2.39
N GLY A 299 -17.07 -3.93 -3.22
CA GLY A 299 -17.18 -5.36 -2.91
C GLY A 299 -15.82 -6.01 -2.69
N THR A 300 -14.84 -5.71 -3.54
CA THR A 300 -13.45 -6.20 -3.38
C THR A 300 -12.81 -5.65 -2.11
N THR A 301 -13.02 -4.37 -1.80
CA THR A 301 -12.51 -3.79 -0.54
C THR A 301 -13.13 -4.48 0.68
N ALA A 302 -14.42 -4.74 0.67
CA ALA A 302 -15.11 -5.45 1.76
C ALA A 302 -14.62 -6.90 1.89
N GLN A 303 -14.45 -7.60 0.77
CA GLN A 303 -13.94 -8.97 0.75
C GLN A 303 -12.50 -9.02 1.31
N LEU A 304 -11.59 -8.18 0.80
CA LEU A 304 -10.21 -8.15 1.28
C LEU A 304 -10.10 -7.69 2.73
N THR A 305 -10.97 -6.81 3.20
CA THR A 305 -11.06 -6.43 4.62
C THR A 305 -11.37 -7.66 5.48
N LYS A 306 -12.35 -8.46 5.08
CA LYS A 306 -12.71 -9.72 5.77
C LYS A 306 -11.54 -10.70 5.78
N GLU A 307 -10.89 -10.90 4.62
CA GLU A 307 -9.73 -11.79 4.50
C GLU A 307 -8.54 -11.30 5.35
N THR A 308 -8.31 -9.99 5.41
CA THR A 308 -7.26 -9.38 6.25
C THR A 308 -7.51 -9.66 7.74
N PHE A 309 -8.76 -9.44 8.23
CA PHE A 309 -9.08 -9.77 9.62
C PHE A 309 -9.00 -11.27 9.91
N SER A 310 -9.45 -12.12 8.98
CA SER A 310 -9.31 -13.57 9.07
C SER A 310 -7.83 -13.98 9.16
N GLY A 311 -6.99 -13.41 8.30
CA GLY A 311 -5.54 -13.66 8.30
C GLY A 311 -4.86 -13.22 9.59
N ILE A 312 -5.19 -12.03 10.11
CA ILE A 312 -4.69 -11.56 11.41
C ILE A 312 -5.12 -12.51 12.54
N GLY A 313 -6.40 -12.92 12.54
CA GLY A 313 -6.91 -13.86 13.53
C GLY A 313 -6.20 -15.22 13.50
N GLN A 314 -6.00 -15.78 12.29
CA GLN A 314 -5.26 -17.03 12.09
C GLN A 314 -3.80 -16.90 12.52
N LEU A 315 -3.15 -15.78 12.20
CA LEU A 315 -1.76 -15.51 12.60
C LEU A 315 -1.62 -15.50 14.13
N VAL A 316 -2.52 -14.79 14.82
CA VAL A 316 -2.53 -14.75 16.29
C VAL A 316 -2.79 -16.15 16.88
N ALA A 317 -3.76 -16.89 16.33
CA ALA A 317 -4.08 -18.24 16.76
C ALA A 317 -2.88 -19.19 16.56
N ASN A 318 -2.22 -19.12 15.42
CA ASN A 318 -1.05 -19.95 15.09
C ASN A 318 0.15 -19.64 16.01
N ILE A 319 0.40 -18.36 16.32
CA ILE A 319 1.44 -17.98 17.29
C ILE A 319 1.09 -18.55 18.66
N PHE A 320 -0.14 -18.35 19.13
CA PHE A 320 -0.57 -18.83 20.43
C PHE A 320 -0.47 -20.36 20.55
N GLN A 321 -0.96 -21.09 19.55
CA GLN A 321 -0.87 -22.55 19.50
C GLN A 321 0.59 -23.02 19.40
N GLY A 322 1.40 -22.39 18.54
CA GLY A 322 2.81 -22.72 18.39
C GLY A 322 3.60 -22.54 19.68
N VAL A 323 3.36 -21.44 20.40
CA VAL A 323 4.00 -21.17 21.69
C VAL A 323 3.51 -22.16 22.76
N THR A 324 2.22 -22.40 22.89
CA THR A 324 1.68 -23.31 23.91
C THR A 324 2.14 -24.75 23.69
N ARG A 325 2.26 -25.20 22.45
CA ARG A 325 2.78 -26.54 22.12
C ARG A 325 4.24 -26.73 22.52
N GLN A 326 5.05 -25.68 22.56
CA GLN A 326 6.45 -25.78 23.03
C GLN A 326 6.55 -26.14 24.51
N PHE A 327 5.53 -25.85 25.31
CA PHE A 327 5.49 -26.23 26.74
C PHE A 327 4.89 -27.62 26.98
N SER A 328 4.48 -28.36 25.93
CA SER A 328 4.00 -29.73 26.05
C SER A 328 5.09 -30.66 26.51
N SER A 329 4.73 -31.73 27.22
CA SER A 329 5.66 -32.81 27.54
C SER A 329 5.91 -33.78 26.36
N ASP A 330 5.05 -33.72 25.32
CA ASP A 330 5.14 -34.53 24.11
C ASP A 330 6.06 -33.88 23.08
N ASN A 331 7.11 -34.64 22.69
CA ASN A 331 8.10 -34.18 21.72
C ASN A 331 7.50 -33.94 20.31
N HIS A 332 6.47 -34.71 19.91
CA HIS A 332 5.79 -34.52 18.63
C HIS A 332 5.08 -33.18 18.59
N LEU A 333 4.35 -32.84 19.65
CA LEU A 333 3.67 -31.53 19.77
C LEU A 333 4.66 -30.37 19.83
N LYS A 334 5.84 -30.54 20.44
CA LYS A 334 6.89 -29.52 20.42
C LYS A 334 7.40 -29.25 19.00
N GLU A 335 7.61 -30.32 18.24
CA GLU A 335 8.09 -30.17 16.85
C GLU A 335 7.04 -29.55 15.94
N GLU A 336 5.78 -29.93 16.09
CA GLU A 336 4.66 -29.24 15.41
C GLU A 336 4.59 -27.74 15.78
N GLY A 337 4.79 -27.41 17.07
CA GLY A 337 4.83 -26.02 17.55
C GLY A 337 5.93 -25.20 16.88
N LYS A 338 7.14 -25.78 16.75
CA LYS A 338 8.25 -25.12 16.03
C LYS A 338 7.95 -24.91 14.56
N GLN A 339 7.44 -25.94 13.88
CA GLN A 339 7.06 -25.85 12.46
C GLN A 339 5.99 -24.78 12.24
N GLN A 340 5.03 -24.66 13.17
CA GLN A 340 3.96 -23.67 13.10
C GLN A 340 4.51 -22.25 13.27
N ILE A 341 5.44 -22.01 14.20
CA ILE A 341 6.11 -20.73 14.39
C ILE A 341 6.99 -20.39 13.16
N ASN A 342 7.69 -21.35 12.59
CA ASN A 342 8.49 -21.15 11.39
C ASN A 342 7.61 -20.74 10.20
N LYS A 343 6.48 -21.42 9.97
CA LYS A 343 5.51 -21.03 8.94
C LYS A 343 4.98 -19.62 9.13
N VAL A 344 4.68 -19.22 10.37
CA VAL A 344 4.27 -17.84 10.68
C VAL A 344 5.40 -16.86 10.35
N SER A 345 6.63 -17.17 10.75
CA SER A 345 7.80 -16.34 10.45
C SER A 345 8.03 -16.16 8.94
N GLU A 346 7.81 -17.22 8.14
CA GLU A 346 7.93 -17.17 6.68
C GLU A 346 6.81 -16.34 6.02
N SER A 347 5.60 -16.38 6.58
CA SER A 347 4.44 -15.69 6.03
C SER A 347 4.37 -14.21 6.40
N VAL A 348 5.13 -13.75 7.39
CA VAL A 348 5.15 -12.35 7.82
C VAL A 348 6.31 -11.64 7.12
N SER A 349 6.00 -10.56 6.43
CA SER A 349 6.97 -9.62 5.89
C SER A 349 6.93 -8.33 6.69
N GLY A 350 8.06 -7.92 7.20
CA GLY A 350 8.21 -6.62 7.87
C GLY A 350 8.44 -5.47 6.89
N PRO A 351 8.72 -4.28 7.41
CA PRO A 351 8.95 -3.09 6.56
C PRO A 351 10.04 -3.28 5.51
N VAL A 352 11.11 -4.00 5.85
CA VAL A 352 12.24 -4.27 4.93
C VAL A 352 11.80 -5.23 3.83
N GLY A 353 11.06 -6.29 4.14
CA GLY A 353 10.54 -7.24 3.15
C GLY A 353 9.51 -6.60 2.22
N ILE A 354 8.63 -5.73 2.75
CA ILE A 354 7.66 -5.00 1.94
C ILE A 354 8.37 -4.03 0.98
N ILE A 355 9.27 -3.19 1.49
CA ILE A 355 9.94 -2.15 0.69
C ILE A 355 11.01 -2.77 -0.22
N GLY A 356 11.77 -3.75 0.27
CA GLY A 356 12.89 -4.35 -0.45
C GLY A 356 12.50 -5.44 -1.45
N ASN A 357 11.38 -6.14 -1.26
CA ASN A 357 10.95 -7.25 -2.12
C ASN A 357 9.63 -6.97 -2.82
N LEU A 358 8.56 -6.70 -2.04
CA LEU A 358 7.22 -6.60 -2.62
C LEU A 358 7.10 -5.42 -3.59
N PHE A 359 7.51 -4.22 -3.19
CA PHE A 359 7.42 -3.07 -4.07
C PHE A 359 8.24 -3.20 -5.35
N PRO A 360 9.53 -3.64 -5.33
CA PRO A 360 10.28 -3.89 -6.55
C PRO A 360 9.63 -4.93 -7.47
N ALA A 361 9.12 -6.03 -6.90
CA ALA A 361 8.44 -7.08 -7.66
C ALA A 361 7.17 -6.56 -8.34
N PHE A 362 6.28 -5.90 -7.58
CA PHE A 362 5.04 -5.34 -8.12
C PHE A 362 5.25 -4.16 -9.06
N THR A 363 6.29 -3.36 -8.85
CA THR A 363 6.69 -2.28 -9.77
C THR A 363 7.18 -2.85 -11.09
N SER A 364 7.93 -3.95 -11.07
CA SER A 364 8.37 -4.63 -12.31
C SER A 364 7.21 -5.32 -13.03
N ALA A 365 6.22 -5.81 -12.31
CA ALA A 365 5.01 -6.42 -12.88
C ALA A 365 4.04 -5.39 -13.51
N GLY A 366 4.32 -4.08 -13.35
CA GLY A 366 3.59 -3.01 -14.02
C GLY A 366 2.66 -2.21 -13.12
N PRO A 367 2.12 -1.08 -13.65
CA PRO A 367 1.36 -0.11 -12.85
C PRO A 367 0.06 -0.67 -12.26
N THR A 368 -0.61 -1.58 -12.94
CA THR A 368 -1.83 -2.24 -12.47
C THR A 368 -1.57 -3.04 -11.20
N ASN A 369 -0.48 -3.82 -11.18
CA ASN A 369 -0.08 -4.63 -10.03
C ASN A 369 0.36 -3.75 -8.86
N LEU A 370 1.11 -2.69 -9.14
CA LEU A 370 1.51 -1.71 -8.13
C LEU A 370 0.30 -1.02 -7.49
N ALA A 371 -0.69 -0.61 -8.29
CA ALA A 371 -1.93 -0.01 -7.78
C ALA A 371 -2.73 -1.01 -6.94
N PHE A 372 -2.79 -2.28 -7.36
CA PHE A 372 -3.40 -3.34 -6.56
C PHE A 372 -2.71 -3.50 -5.21
N LEU A 373 -1.37 -3.58 -5.18
CA LEU A 373 -0.60 -3.65 -3.94
C LEU A 373 -0.87 -2.44 -3.03
N ALA A 374 -0.92 -1.23 -3.60
CA ALA A 374 -1.23 -0.02 -2.85
C ALA A 374 -2.63 -0.09 -2.19
N ALA A 375 -3.64 -0.60 -2.91
CA ALA A 375 -4.99 -0.78 -2.35
C ALA A 375 -5.01 -1.82 -1.22
N VAL A 376 -4.30 -2.95 -1.38
CA VAL A 376 -4.17 -3.99 -0.34
C VAL A 376 -3.48 -3.44 0.91
N ILE A 377 -2.39 -2.69 0.75
CA ILE A 377 -1.70 -2.05 1.87
C ILE A 377 -2.61 -1.02 2.55
N SER A 378 -3.39 -0.24 1.78
CA SER A 378 -4.36 0.71 2.35
C SER A 378 -5.40 0.02 3.23
N ILE A 379 -5.94 -1.14 2.80
CA ILE A 379 -6.84 -1.97 3.61
C ILE A 379 -6.12 -2.49 4.85
N SER A 380 -4.90 -2.98 4.69
CA SER A 380 -4.10 -3.50 5.81
C SER A 380 -3.87 -2.43 6.88
N LEU A 381 -3.53 -1.20 6.47
CA LEU A 381 -3.39 -0.06 7.37
C LEU A 381 -4.72 0.27 8.08
N ALA A 382 -5.85 0.22 7.36
CA ALA A 382 -7.16 0.42 7.97
C ALA A 382 -7.46 -0.67 9.02
N CYS A 383 -7.31 -1.95 8.67
CA CYS A 383 -7.56 -3.07 9.56
C CYS A 383 -6.65 -3.06 10.80
N MET A 384 -5.36 -2.78 10.61
CA MET A 384 -4.42 -2.68 11.74
C MET A 384 -4.82 -1.56 12.70
N ASN A 385 -5.18 -0.37 12.19
CA ASN A 385 -5.57 0.76 13.02
C ASN A 385 -6.91 0.56 13.75
N VAL A 386 -7.77 -0.39 13.34
CA VAL A 386 -8.98 -0.77 14.07
C VAL A 386 -8.68 -1.68 15.26
N LEU A 387 -7.51 -2.35 15.29
CA LEU A 387 -7.21 -3.31 16.37
C LEU A 387 -7.19 -2.65 17.76
N PRO A 388 -7.56 -3.41 18.82
CA PRO A 388 -7.66 -2.91 20.19
C PRO A 388 -6.28 -2.76 20.86
N ILE A 389 -5.29 -2.22 20.14
CA ILE A 389 -3.93 -1.97 20.63
C ILE A 389 -3.83 -0.49 20.99
N PRO A 390 -3.55 -0.10 22.24
CA PRO A 390 -3.65 1.29 22.72
C PRO A 390 -2.83 2.34 21.96
N ALA A 391 -1.80 1.92 21.23
CA ALA A 391 -1.01 2.80 20.37
C ALA A 391 -1.66 3.10 19.00
N LEU A 392 -2.74 2.41 18.65
CA LEU A 392 -3.48 2.55 17.42
C LEU A 392 -4.84 3.21 17.68
N ASP A 393 -5.49 3.74 16.65
CA ASP A 393 -6.76 4.47 16.75
C ASP A 393 -7.87 3.67 17.43
N GLY A 394 -8.06 2.40 17.03
CA GLY A 394 -9.05 1.49 17.60
C GLY A 394 -8.78 1.18 19.06
N GLY A 395 -7.53 1.01 19.46
CA GLY A 395 -7.16 0.77 20.85
C GLY A 395 -7.33 2.00 21.73
N ARG A 396 -7.01 3.18 21.19
CA ARG A 396 -7.26 4.45 21.87
C ARG A 396 -8.77 4.71 22.03
N TRP A 397 -9.56 4.43 21.02
CA TRP A 397 -11.01 4.48 21.08
C TRP A 397 -11.57 3.53 22.15
N LEU A 398 -11.08 2.28 22.18
CA LEU A 398 -11.47 1.28 23.17
C LEU A 398 -11.11 1.74 24.59
N LEU A 399 -9.91 2.27 24.80
CA LEU A 399 -9.46 2.79 26.09
C LEU A 399 -10.42 3.88 26.61
N ILE A 400 -10.73 4.87 25.76
CA ILE A 400 -11.67 5.95 26.10
C ILE A 400 -13.07 5.38 26.38
N GLY A 401 -13.53 4.41 25.59
CA GLY A 401 -14.82 3.73 25.76
C GLY A 401 -14.93 2.98 27.10
N VAL A 402 -13.89 2.23 27.46
CA VAL A 402 -13.84 1.48 28.74
C VAL A 402 -13.91 2.43 29.94
N TYR A 403 -13.15 3.54 29.90
CA TYR A 403 -13.18 4.53 30.99
C TYR A 403 -14.54 5.21 31.08
N LYS A 404 -15.17 5.53 29.94
CA LYS A 404 -16.53 6.07 29.88
C LYS A 404 -17.57 5.08 30.47
N LEU A 405 -17.52 3.81 30.09
CA LEU A 405 -18.42 2.77 30.62
C LEU A 405 -18.26 2.60 32.14
N ARG A 406 -17.02 2.66 32.62
CA ARG A 406 -16.73 2.60 34.07
C ARG A 406 -17.04 3.91 34.81
N LYS A 407 -17.57 4.94 34.15
CA LYS A 407 -17.84 6.27 34.69
C LYS A 407 -16.62 6.90 35.40
N LYS A 408 -15.41 6.56 34.97
CA LYS A 408 -14.14 7.08 35.50
C LYS A 408 -13.51 8.04 34.50
N LYS A 409 -12.86 9.11 35.01
CA LYS A 409 -12.10 10.04 34.16
C LYS A 409 -10.75 9.40 33.82
N LEU A 410 -10.40 9.36 32.55
CA LEU A 410 -9.07 8.96 32.08
C LEU A 410 -8.11 10.10 32.36
N LYS A 411 -7.12 9.87 33.24
CA LYS A 411 -6.09 10.87 33.54
C LYS A 411 -5.04 10.88 32.42
N LYS A 412 -4.49 12.05 32.10
CA LYS A 412 -3.50 12.25 31.05
C LYS A 412 -2.28 11.33 31.22
N GLU A 413 -1.71 11.29 32.42
CA GLU A 413 -0.55 10.44 32.75
C GLU A 413 -0.85 8.94 32.57
N THR A 414 -2.08 8.52 32.83
CA THR A 414 -2.50 7.11 32.65
C THR A 414 -2.62 6.78 31.16
N GLU A 415 -3.23 7.68 30.38
CA GLU A 415 -3.33 7.53 28.93
C GLU A 415 -1.96 7.44 28.30
N GLU A 416 -1.07 8.41 28.60
CA GLU A 416 0.31 8.46 28.08
C GLU A 416 1.11 7.20 28.45
N LYS A 417 1.00 6.70 29.70
CA LYS A 417 1.67 5.47 30.12
C LYS A 417 1.17 4.23 29.35
N ILE A 418 -0.13 4.09 29.16
CA ILE A 418 -0.72 2.93 28.47
C ILE A 418 -0.33 2.99 26.99
N VAL A 419 -0.55 4.12 26.33
CA VAL A 419 -0.24 4.33 24.90
C VAL A 419 1.26 4.20 24.64
N GLY A 420 2.09 4.83 25.49
CA GLY A 420 3.54 4.77 25.37
C GLY A 420 4.12 3.36 25.51
N ARG A 421 3.62 2.57 26.49
CA ARG A 421 4.05 1.17 26.63
C ARG A 421 3.63 0.30 25.44
N ALA A 422 2.41 0.49 24.95
CA ALA A 422 1.93 -0.22 23.77
C ALA A 422 2.75 0.16 22.52
N PHE A 423 3.09 1.44 22.37
CA PHE A 423 3.94 1.92 21.29
C PHE A 423 5.35 1.29 21.33
N LEU A 424 5.97 1.27 22.51
CA LEU A 424 7.28 0.62 22.67
C LEU A 424 7.24 -0.87 22.38
N ALA A 425 6.16 -1.55 22.76
CA ALA A 425 5.98 -2.98 22.44
C ALA A 425 5.84 -3.20 20.92
N LEU A 426 5.06 -2.36 20.22
CA LEU A 426 4.95 -2.42 18.76
C LEU A 426 6.27 -2.09 18.07
N LEU A 427 7.01 -1.11 18.56
CA LEU A 427 8.33 -0.76 18.03
C LEU A 427 9.32 -1.91 18.18
N ALA A 428 9.36 -2.55 19.36
CA ALA A 428 10.20 -3.71 19.61
C ALA A 428 9.82 -4.89 18.69
N LEU A 429 8.53 -5.14 18.49
CA LEU A 429 8.03 -6.17 17.57
C LEU A 429 8.43 -5.85 16.12
N SER A 430 8.26 -4.60 15.69
CA SER A 430 8.66 -4.16 14.34
C SER A 430 10.15 -4.31 14.10
N LEU A 431 10.98 -3.96 15.10
CA LEU A 431 12.43 -4.14 15.02
C LEU A 431 12.80 -5.62 14.95
N PHE A 432 12.16 -6.47 15.76
CA PHE A 432 12.37 -7.92 15.73
C PHE A 432 12.04 -8.51 14.35
N ILE A 433 10.89 -8.16 13.77
CA ILE A 433 10.51 -8.61 12.42
C ILE A 433 11.50 -8.09 11.37
N THR A 434 11.94 -6.84 11.50
CA THR A 434 12.96 -6.25 10.60
C THR A 434 14.27 -7.04 10.64
N ILE A 435 14.73 -7.47 11.82
CA ILE A 435 15.93 -8.33 11.96
C ILE A 435 15.70 -9.66 11.27
N LEU A 436 14.52 -10.29 11.44
CA LEU A 436 14.19 -11.54 10.76
C LEU A 436 14.17 -11.37 9.22
N ASP A 437 13.62 -10.26 8.71
CA ASP A 437 13.65 -9.95 7.28
C ASP A 437 15.10 -9.87 6.76
N ILE A 438 15.97 -9.14 7.45
CA ILE A 438 17.40 -8.99 7.05
C ILE A 438 18.08 -10.36 7.04
N LEU A 439 17.83 -11.20 8.05
CA LEU A 439 18.41 -12.56 8.10
C LEU A 439 17.91 -13.46 6.96
N LYS A 440 16.70 -13.26 6.45
CA LYS A 440 16.19 -13.96 5.25
C LYS A 440 16.89 -13.50 3.96
N PHE A 441 17.33 -12.24 3.88
CA PHE A 441 18.08 -11.72 2.73
C PHE A 441 19.54 -12.18 2.67
N THR A 442 20.10 -12.62 3.80
CA THR A 442 21.51 -13.04 3.88
C THR A 442 21.69 -14.55 3.70
N LYS A 443 20.61 -15.30 3.61
CA LYS A 443 20.58 -16.74 3.25
C LYS A 443 20.19 -16.93 1.79
#